data_1096dfb0e1f63570b3d8cb3f1d8bdf97
#
_entry.id   1096dfb0e1f63570b3d8cb3f1d8bdf97
#
_cell.length_a   1.000
_cell.length_b   1.000
_cell.length_c   1.000
_cell.angle_alpha   90.00
_cell.angle_beta   90.00
_cell.angle_gamma   90.00
#
_symmetry.space_group_name_H-M   'P 1'
#
loop_
_entity.id
_entity.type
_entity.pdbx_description
1 polymer ?
#
loop_
_entity_poly.entity_id
_entity_poly.type
_entity_poly.pdbx_seq_one_letter_code
_entity_poly.pdbx_strand_id
1 'polypeptide(L)'
;MKSCLVVDDSSVVRKVARRILEDLDYIVDEAEDGQEAFDKCRQEMPDAILLDWQMPVMGGLEFLKLIRAYIGGHSPHIVFCVTENDIGSIAVAMKAGASDYMMKPFDRDILEGKFMLQEETLAEAG
;
A
#
# COMPACT_ATOMS: atom_id res chain seq x y z
N MET A 1 -13.04 -4.78 -11.48
CA MET A 1 -11.66 -4.27 -11.39
C MET A 1 -11.26 -4.12 -9.94
N LYS A 2 -10.02 -4.39 -9.64
CA LYS A 2 -9.49 -4.23 -8.29
C LYS A 2 -9.14 -2.77 -8.02
N SER A 3 -9.27 -2.35 -6.77
CA SER A 3 -8.93 -1.00 -6.34
C SER A 3 -7.64 -0.99 -5.54
N CYS A 4 -6.87 0.08 -5.68
CA CYS A 4 -5.65 0.30 -4.92
C CYS A 4 -5.61 1.73 -4.40
N LEU A 5 -5.28 1.88 -3.13
CA LEU A 5 -5.04 3.18 -2.50
C LEU A 5 -3.53 3.40 -2.39
N VAL A 6 -3.03 4.47 -3.00
CA VAL A 6 -1.61 4.84 -2.92
C VAL A 6 -1.45 5.92 -1.85
N VAL A 7 -0.73 5.58 -0.78
CA VAL A 7 -0.56 6.44 0.39
C VAL A 7 0.90 6.87 0.50
N ASP A 8 1.18 8.12 0.19
CA ASP A 8 2.52 8.70 0.21
C ASP A 8 2.39 10.22 0.25
N ASP A 9 3.23 10.90 1.02
CA ASP A 9 3.17 12.36 1.12
C ASP A 9 3.76 13.05 -0.13
N SER A 10 4.51 12.31 -0.96
CA SER A 10 5.07 12.84 -2.21
C SER A 10 4.07 12.69 -3.35
N SER A 11 3.61 13.82 -3.88
CA SER A 11 2.71 13.80 -5.05
C SER A 11 3.36 13.19 -6.29
N VAL A 12 4.68 13.33 -6.42
CA VAL A 12 5.43 12.74 -7.53
C VAL A 12 5.41 11.23 -7.45
N VAL A 13 5.68 10.67 -6.26
CA VAL A 13 5.64 9.22 -6.03
C VAL A 13 4.24 8.69 -6.28
N ARG A 14 3.20 9.37 -5.79
CA ARG A 14 1.82 8.94 -6.01
C ARG A 14 1.47 8.90 -7.50
N LYS A 15 1.88 9.91 -8.27
CA LYS A 15 1.59 9.95 -9.71
C LYS A 15 2.29 8.82 -10.46
N VAL A 16 3.55 8.56 -10.15
CA VAL A 16 4.31 7.47 -10.77
C VAL A 16 3.68 6.12 -10.44
N ALA A 17 3.40 5.88 -9.17
CA ALA A 17 2.79 4.63 -8.74
C ALA A 17 1.40 4.44 -9.36
N ARG A 18 0.59 5.50 -9.37
CA ARG A 18 -0.75 5.47 -9.96
C ARG A 18 -0.70 5.03 -11.42
N ARG A 19 0.19 5.62 -12.20
CA ARG A 19 0.31 5.29 -13.62
C ARG A 19 0.63 3.82 -13.83
N ILE A 20 1.58 3.30 -13.06
CA ILE A 20 1.97 1.89 -13.15
C ILE A 20 0.80 0.98 -12.78
N LEU A 21 0.12 1.29 -11.68
CA LEU A 21 -0.99 0.48 -11.19
C LEU A 21 -2.21 0.54 -12.12
N GLU A 22 -2.47 1.69 -12.72
CA GLU A 22 -3.53 1.80 -13.72
C GLU A 22 -3.22 0.96 -14.96
N ASP A 23 -1.96 0.86 -15.34
CA ASP A 23 -1.52 -0.01 -16.43
C ASP A 23 -1.73 -1.51 -16.10
N LEU A 24 -1.83 -1.84 -14.80
CA LEU A 24 -2.15 -3.18 -14.33
C LEU A 24 -3.67 -3.38 -14.09
N ASP A 25 -4.48 -2.45 -14.60
CA ASP A 25 -5.93 -2.48 -14.50
C ASP A 25 -6.49 -2.25 -13.09
N TYR A 26 -5.74 -1.58 -12.22
CA TYR A 26 -6.28 -1.14 -10.94
C TYR A 26 -7.04 0.18 -11.10
N ILE A 27 -8.09 0.34 -10.33
CA ILE A 27 -8.73 1.65 -10.10
C ILE A 27 -7.98 2.26 -8.92
N VAL A 28 -7.31 3.39 -9.13
CA VAL A 28 -6.39 3.96 -8.15
C VAL A 28 -6.95 5.22 -7.52
N ASP A 29 -6.89 5.30 -6.19
CA ASP A 29 -7.09 6.52 -5.44
C ASP A 29 -5.81 6.84 -4.67
N GLU A 30 -5.70 8.04 -4.15
CA GLU A 30 -4.49 8.53 -3.49
C GLU A 30 -4.81 9.13 -2.12
N ALA A 31 -3.84 9.06 -1.22
CA ALA A 31 -3.89 9.76 0.06
C ALA A 31 -2.50 10.27 0.40
N GLU A 32 -2.41 11.43 1.04
CA GLU A 32 -1.11 12.06 1.35
C GLU A 32 -0.62 11.77 2.78
N ASP A 33 -1.46 11.19 3.62
CA ASP A 33 -1.09 10.78 4.97
C ASP A 33 -1.99 9.64 5.45
N GLY A 34 -1.65 9.10 6.61
CA GLY A 34 -2.39 7.95 7.16
C GLY A 34 -3.81 8.29 7.60
N GLN A 35 -4.07 9.53 8.01
CA GLN A 35 -5.42 9.94 8.43
C GLN A 35 -6.37 10.00 7.23
N GLU A 36 -5.93 10.62 6.14
CA GLU A 36 -6.70 10.66 4.90
C GLU A 36 -6.94 9.25 4.37
N ALA A 37 -5.89 8.41 4.41
CA ALA A 37 -5.99 7.02 3.99
C ALA A 37 -7.03 6.26 4.80
N PHE A 38 -7.00 6.43 6.13
CA PHE A 38 -7.95 5.74 7.01
C PHE A 38 -9.39 6.19 6.74
N ASP A 39 -9.60 7.49 6.55
CA ASP A 39 -10.91 8.04 6.24
C ASP A 39 -11.46 7.46 4.93
N LYS A 40 -10.62 7.35 3.91
CA LYS A 40 -11.01 6.75 2.62
C LYS A 40 -11.33 5.26 2.75
N CYS A 41 -10.54 4.52 3.51
CA CYS A 41 -10.78 3.09 3.76
C CYS A 41 -12.08 2.85 4.50
N ARG A 42 -12.48 3.74 5.39
CA ARG A 42 -13.77 3.63 6.08
C ARG A 42 -14.95 3.82 5.16
N GLN A 43 -14.78 4.63 4.11
CA GLN A 43 -15.82 4.84 3.10
C GLN A 43 -15.90 3.64 2.16
N GLU A 44 -14.77 3.16 1.70
CA GLU A 44 -14.67 2.01 0.80
C GLU A 44 -13.32 1.33 0.98
N MET A 45 -13.32 0.11 1.48
CA MET A 45 -12.09 -0.64 1.72
C MET A 45 -11.48 -1.07 0.39
N PRO A 46 -10.22 -0.65 0.08
CA PRO A 46 -9.60 -1.05 -1.18
C PRO A 46 -9.14 -2.51 -1.15
N ASP A 47 -8.92 -3.07 -2.34
CA ASP A 47 -8.34 -4.42 -2.47
C ASP A 47 -6.86 -4.45 -2.14
N ALA A 48 -6.15 -3.35 -2.45
CA ALA A 48 -4.72 -3.25 -2.21
C ALA A 48 -4.34 -1.85 -1.75
N ILE A 49 -3.23 -1.74 -1.03
CA ILE A 49 -2.71 -0.48 -0.53
C ILE A 49 -1.19 -0.46 -0.72
N LEU A 50 -0.68 0.61 -1.32
CA LEU A 50 0.75 0.90 -1.35
C LEU A 50 0.99 1.96 -0.29
N LEU A 51 1.76 1.65 0.73
CA LEU A 51 1.84 2.44 1.96
C LEU A 51 3.26 2.87 2.29
N ASP A 52 3.50 4.18 2.30
CA ASP A 52 4.79 4.76 2.70
C ASP A 52 4.98 4.69 4.22
N TRP A 53 6.25 4.53 4.64
CA TRP A 53 6.64 4.45 6.05
C TRP A 53 6.49 5.78 6.78
N GLN A 54 7.04 6.85 6.20
CA GLN A 54 7.07 8.17 6.85
C GLN A 54 6.17 9.17 6.16
N MET A 55 5.19 9.67 6.92
CA MET A 55 4.25 10.67 6.45
C MET A 55 3.87 11.60 7.60
N PRO A 56 3.48 12.85 7.31
CA PRO A 56 2.99 13.74 8.35
C PRO A 56 1.63 13.29 8.87
N VAL A 57 1.17 13.85 9.97
CA VAL A 57 -0.12 13.64 10.60
C VAL A 57 -0.25 12.24 11.17
N MET A 58 -0.28 11.22 10.32
CA MET A 58 -0.29 9.81 10.73
C MET A 58 0.65 9.04 9.82
N GLY A 59 1.65 8.41 10.39
CA GLY A 59 2.63 7.61 9.65
C GLY A 59 2.10 6.26 9.21
N GLY A 60 2.91 5.57 8.40
CA GLY A 60 2.52 4.29 7.81
C GLY A 60 2.26 3.20 8.82
N LEU A 61 3.12 3.06 9.83
CA LEU A 61 2.93 2.01 10.84
C LEU A 61 1.66 2.22 11.66
N GLU A 62 1.39 3.45 12.06
CA GLU A 62 0.18 3.78 12.80
C GLU A 62 -1.06 3.46 11.98
N PHE A 63 -1.08 3.88 10.71
CA PHE A 63 -2.17 3.55 9.79
C PHE A 63 -2.34 2.04 9.64
N LEU A 64 -1.23 1.32 9.45
CA LEU A 64 -1.27 -0.14 9.28
C LEU A 64 -1.93 -0.83 10.47
N LYS A 65 -1.57 -0.43 11.69
CA LYS A 65 -2.17 -0.99 12.90
C LYS A 65 -3.66 -0.67 12.99
N LEU A 66 -4.04 0.56 12.65
CA LEU A 66 -5.44 0.97 12.67
C LEU A 66 -6.27 0.19 11.64
N ILE A 67 -5.78 0.08 10.42
CA ILE A 67 -6.55 -0.57 9.36
C ILE A 67 -6.70 -2.07 9.63
N ARG A 68 -5.67 -2.73 10.13
CA ARG A 68 -5.76 -4.15 10.44
C ARG A 68 -6.71 -4.46 11.60
N ALA A 69 -6.93 -3.50 12.48
CA ALA A 69 -7.89 -3.62 13.59
C ALA A 69 -9.32 -3.22 13.18
N TYR A 70 -9.47 -2.56 12.03
CA TYR A 70 -10.78 -2.12 11.55
C TYR A 70 -11.54 -3.27 10.87
N ILE A 71 -12.87 -3.24 10.94
CA ILE A 71 -13.72 -4.26 10.31
C ILE A 71 -13.46 -4.29 8.80
N GLY A 72 -13.08 -5.47 8.29
CA GLY A 72 -12.72 -5.64 6.89
C GLY A 72 -11.28 -5.26 6.56
N GLY A 73 -10.56 -4.65 7.51
CA GLY A 73 -9.20 -4.16 7.27
C GLY A 73 -8.12 -5.23 7.22
N HIS A 74 -8.47 -6.49 7.46
CA HIS A 74 -7.54 -7.60 7.32
C HIS A 74 -7.44 -8.12 5.89
N SER A 75 -8.38 -7.75 5.01
CA SER A 75 -8.43 -8.26 3.65
C SER A 75 -7.50 -7.56 2.64
N PRO A 76 -7.21 -6.25 2.73
CA PRO A 76 -6.36 -5.61 1.73
C PRO A 76 -4.95 -6.19 1.68
N HIS A 77 -4.44 -6.32 0.46
CA HIS A 77 -3.03 -6.62 0.23
C HIS A 77 -2.26 -5.32 0.44
N ILE A 78 -1.43 -5.25 1.48
CA ILE A 78 -0.70 -4.02 1.83
C ILE A 78 0.79 -4.21 1.59
N VAL A 79 1.34 -3.43 0.66
CA VAL A 79 2.78 -3.37 0.38
C VAL A 79 3.36 -2.14 1.07
N PHE A 80 4.28 -2.36 1.99
CA PHE A 80 4.87 -1.33 2.84
C PHE A 80 6.18 -0.82 2.24
N CYS A 81 6.29 0.48 2.00
CA CYS A 81 7.45 1.08 1.36
C CYS A 81 8.39 1.73 2.37
N VAL A 82 9.66 1.37 2.31
CA VAL A 82 10.69 1.92 3.20
C VAL A 82 11.90 2.36 2.39
N THR A 83 12.70 3.26 2.96
CA THR A 83 14.00 3.61 2.40
C THR A 83 15.07 2.70 2.99
N GLU A 84 16.25 2.72 2.38
CA GLU A 84 17.42 1.99 2.84
C GLU A 84 17.78 2.31 4.31
N ASN A 85 17.52 3.55 4.74
CA ASN A 85 17.79 3.98 6.12
C ASN A 85 16.81 3.38 7.14
N ASP A 86 15.70 2.86 6.69
CA ASP A 86 14.62 2.37 7.55
C ASP A 86 14.40 0.87 7.43
N ILE A 87 15.42 0.12 7.00
CA ILE A 87 15.33 -1.33 6.82
C ILE A 87 14.83 -2.04 8.09
N GLY A 88 15.23 -1.55 9.27
CA GLY A 88 14.76 -2.12 10.52
C GLY A 88 13.25 -2.07 10.72
N SER A 89 12.56 -1.18 10.00
CA SER A 89 11.10 -1.07 10.09
C SER A 89 10.36 -2.21 9.37
N ILE A 90 11.03 -2.94 8.48
CA ILE A 90 10.40 -4.02 7.70
C ILE A 90 9.84 -5.10 8.62
N ALA A 91 10.65 -5.58 9.57
CA ALA A 91 10.20 -6.61 10.51
C ALA A 91 9.02 -6.13 11.36
N VAL A 92 9.06 -4.87 11.79
CA VAL A 92 7.97 -4.25 12.57
C VAL A 92 6.69 -4.18 11.74
N ALA A 93 6.80 -3.76 10.47
CA ALA A 93 5.65 -3.65 9.58
C ALA A 93 5.04 -5.02 9.27
N MET A 94 5.88 -6.02 8.98
CA MET A 94 5.40 -7.37 8.70
C MET A 94 4.67 -7.95 9.91
N LYS A 95 5.19 -7.73 11.11
CA LYS A 95 4.56 -8.17 12.36
C LYS A 95 3.24 -7.43 12.61
N ALA A 96 3.14 -6.17 12.19
CA ALA A 96 1.92 -5.38 12.33
C ALA A 96 0.86 -5.71 11.29
N GLY A 97 1.18 -6.56 10.31
CA GLY A 97 0.18 -7.06 9.36
C GLY A 97 0.38 -6.64 7.91
N ALA A 98 1.55 -6.09 7.54
CA ALA A 98 1.85 -5.83 6.14
C ALA A 98 1.90 -7.16 5.37
N SER A 99 1.42 -7.16 4.13
CA SER A 99 1.44 -8.36 3.28
C SER A 99 2.81 -8.57 2.65
N ASP A 100 3.49 -7.47 2.31
CA ASP A 100 4.80 -7.48 1.67
C ASP A 100 5.46 -6.13 1.91
N TYR A 101 6.69 -5.97 1.45
CA TYR A 101 7.40 -4.70 1.54
C TYR A 101 8.11 -4.39 0.23
N MET A 102 8.52 -3.15 0.08
CA MET A 102 9.25 -2.69 -1.10
C MET A 102 10.19 -1.57 -0.68
N MET A 103 11.36 -1.48 -1.33
CA MET A 103 12.32 -0.41 -1.06
C MET A 103 12.09 0.78 -1.98
N LYS A 104 12.30 1.98 -1.47
CA LYS A 104 12.38 3.19 -2.27
C LYS A 104 13.85 3.54 -2.51
N PRO A 105 14.23 4.00 -3.69
CA PRO A 105 13.41 4.16 -4.90
C PRO A 105 13.06 2.81 -5.54
N PHE A 106 11.90 2.72 -6.14
CA PHE A 106 11.48 1.52 -6.86
C PHE A 106 11.33 1.84 -8.35
N ASP A 107 11.39 0.81 -9.19
CA ASP A 107 11.11 0.93 -10.61
C ASP A 107 9.78 0.22 -10.94
N ARG A 108 9.39 0.31 -12.21
CA ARG A 108 8.15 -0.31 -12.68
C ARG A 108 8.12 -1.81 -12.42
N ASP A 109 9.21 -2.51 -12.72
CA ASP A 109 9.26 -3.97 -12.59
C ASP A 109 9.06 -4.43 -11.15
N ILE A 110 9.69 -3.72 -10.21
CA ILE A 110 9.55 -4.02 -8.78
C ILE A 110 8.10 -3.81 -8.34
N LEU A 111 7.51 -2.67 -8.69
CA LEU A 111 6.14 -2.36 -8.30
C LEU A 111 5.15 -3.35 -8.93
N GLU A 112 5.29 -3.63 -10.22
CA GLU A 112 4.44 -4.62 -10.90
C GLU A 112 4.51 -5.97 -10.23
N GLY A 113 5.73 -6.42 -9.88
CA GLY A 113 5.92 -7.71 -9.22
C GLY A 113 5.15 -7.82 -7.92
N LYS A 114 5.08 -6.74 -7.13
CA LYS A 114 4.38 -6.75 -5.84
C LYS A 114 2.86 -6.81 -5.98
N PHE A 115 2.31 -6.32 -7.07
CA PHE A 115 0.86 -6.26 -7.28
C PHE A 115 0.34 -7.29 -8.28
N MET A 116 1.14 -7.70 -9.27
CA MET A 116 0.78 -8.78 -10.18
C MET A 116 0.74 -10.14 -9.51
N LEU A 117 1.71 -10.42 -8.61
CA LEU A 117 1.76 -11.70 -7.90
C LEU A 117 0.50 -11.96 -7.09
N GLN A 118 -0.08 -10.91 -6.51
CA GLN A 118 -1.33 -11.03 -5.80
C GLN A 118 -2.47 -11.46 -6.72
N GLU A 119 -2.55 -10.88 -7.92
CA GLU A 119 -3.57 -11.23 -8.90
C GLU A 119 -3.41 -12.66 -9.40
N GLU A 120 -2.18 -13.08 -9.69
CA GLU A 120 -1.88 -14.45 -10.12
C GLU A 120 -2.28 -15.44 -9.04
N THR A 121 -1.97 -15.17 -7.78
CA THR A 121 -2.35 -16.03 -6.67
C THR A 121 -3.86 -16.16 -6.56
N LEU A 122 -4.59 -15.06 -6.70
CA LEU A 122 -6.06 -15.07 -6.67
C LEU A 122 -6.63 -15.86 -7.86
N ALA A 123 -6.06 -15.71 -9.04
CA ALA A 123 -6.48 -16.44 -10.22
C ALA A 123 -6.27 -17.95 -10.05
N GLU A 124 -5.15 -18.36 -9.47
CA GLU A 124 -4.85 -19.77 -9.19
C GLU A 124 -5.78 -20.35 -8.13
N ALA A 125 -6.12 -19.54 -7.11
CA ALA A 125 -7.04 -19.98 -6.06
C ALA A 125 -8.49 -20.06 -6.52
N GLY A 126 -8.81 -19.26 -7.53
CA GLY A 126 -10.16 -19.21 -8.09
C GLY A 126 -10.40 -20.26 -9.10
#